data_c878089de4d36cef031d1c198421b957
#
_entry.id   c878089de4d36cef031d1c198421b957
#
_cell.length_a   1.000
_cell.length_b   1.000
_cell.length_c   1.000
_cell.angle_alpha   90.00
_cell.angle_beta   90.00
_cell.angle_gamma   90.00
#
_symmetry.space_group_name_H-M   'P 1'
#
loop_
_entity.id
_entity.type
_entity.pdbx_description
1 polymer ?
#
loop_
_entity_poly.entity_id
_entity_poly.type
_entity_poly.pdbx_seq_one_letter_code
_entity_poly.pdbx_strand_id
1 'polypeptide(L)'
;MWRLTLAALGVSCLLLAIEAPEQKEKLQQTKTERMDFPSGGLLRLNGLSGDLTIEGWNQPGVEITTTKTTKQEYDSATRQKGVDELDQVRLASERHGTELVVTSTIPRYGHFKPPLPGSTRVDLVSHVYVPHSARLAIDHGSGNLYIEDVAGGIEAAVGQGTILLRLAEQGEYDIDARSKWGSVTSDFPGRQRKARWLVGHQFAGHSEGGAQKLHLRAGYGDIIILKERKPKGPEAKGQ
;
A
#
# COMPACT_ATOMS: atom_id res chain seq x y z
N MET A 1 48.89 55.36 58.33
CA MET A 1 47.47 55.21 58.00
C MET A 1 47.41 55.01 56.48
N TRP A 2 47.32 53.76 56.05
CA TRP A 2 47.26 53.42 54.62
C TRP A 2 45.95 52.73 54.38
N ARG A 3 45.08 53.31 53.60
CA ARG A 3 43.81 52.71 53.19
C ARG A 3 44.04 51.98 51.87
N LEU A 4 43.88 50.67 51.90
CA LEU A 4 43.81 49.81 50.72
C LEU A 4 42.32 49.79 50.24
N THR A 5 42.08 50.29 49.04
CA THR A 5 40.79 50.13 48.31
C THR A 5 40.91 48.89 47.42
N LEU A 6 40.08 47.85 47.74
CA LEU A 6 39.86 46.68 46.90
C LEU A 6 38.87 47.06 45.80
N ALA A 7 39.30 46.96 44.54
CA ALA A 7 38.42 47.03 43.38
C ALA A 7 37.98 45.62 43.04
N ALA A 8 36.67 45.38 43.15
CA ALA A 8 36.05 44.12 42.71
C ALA A 8 35.75 44.18 41.21
N LEU A 9 36.45 43.37 40.42
CA LEU A 9 36.16 43.14 39.01
C LEU A 9 34.98 42.13 38.94
N GLY A 10 33.78 42.58 38.56
CA GLY A 10 32.68 41.70 38.20
C GLY A 10 32.87 41.11 36.79
N VAL A 11 33.15 39.82 36.70
CA VAL A 11 33.12 39.09 35.46
C VAL A 11 31.67 38.75 35.12
N SER A 12 31.08 39.52 34.19
CA SER A 12 29.75 39.22 33.63
C SER A 12 29.86 38.08 32.63
N CYS A 13 29.48 36.89 33.03
CA CYS A 13 29.42 35.70 32.15
C CYS A 13 28.17 35.79 31.26
N LEU A 14 28.37 36.25 30.02
CA LEU A 14 27.32 36.23 29.00
C LEU A 14 27.13 34.76 28.58
N LEU A 15 26.08 34.09 29.10
CA LEU A 15 25.60 32.78 28.62
C LEU A 15 24.99 33.02 27.25
N LEU A 16 25.77 32.80 26.19
CA LEU A 16 25.24 32.59 24.84
C LEU A 16 24.47 31.26 24.86
N ALA A 17 23.14 31.32 24.94
CA ALA A 17 22.27 30.19 24.65
C ALA A 17 22.49 29.83 23.17
N ILE A 18 23.23 28.78 22.92
CA ILE A 18 23.29 28.14 21.60
C ILE A 18 21.93 27.45 21.44
N GLU A 19 20.99 28.09 20.75
CA GLU A 19 19.77 27.40 20.29
C GLU A 19 20.21 26.26 19.36
N ALA A 20 20.00 25.03 19.82
CA ALA A 20 20.19 23.86 18.99
C ALA A 20 19.27 24.00 17.75
N PRO A 21 19.74 23.67 16.53
CA PRO A 21 18.92 23.76 15.34
C PRO A 21 17.66 22.91 15.54
N GLU A 22 16.52 23.53 15.38
CA GLU A 22 15.22 22.87 15.54
C GLU A 22 15.10 21.78 14.47
N GLN A 23 15.12 20.54 14.91
CA GLN A 23 15.14 19.36 14.02
C GLN A 23 13.75 19.17 13.44
N LYS A 24 13.64 19.28 12.12
CA LYS A 24 12.41 18.96 11.38
C LYS A 24 12.33 17.47 11.13
N GLU A 25 11.15 16.89 11.31
CA GLU A 25 10.88 15.47 11.12
C GLU A 25 9.58 15.22 10.36
N LYS A 26 9.52 14.10 9.63
CA LYS A 26 8.25 13.60 9.09
C LYS A 26 7.44 12.96 10.19
N LEU A 27 6.16 13.28 10.24
CA LEU A 27 5.25 12.68 11.20
C LEU A 27 4.67 11.39 10.62
N GLN A 28 4.56 10.39 11.48
CA GLN A 28 4.05 9.07 11.13
C GLN A 28 2.99 8.64 12.15
N GLN A 29 1.92 8.04 11.63
CA GLN A 29 0.86 7.44 12.41
C GLN A 29 0.55 6.05 11.87
N THR A 30 0.62 5.03 12.72
CA THR A 30 0.25 3.65 12.36
C THR A 30 -1.00 3.25 13.13
N LYS A 31 -1.97 2.65 12.43
CA LYS A 31 -3.19 2.12 13.00
C LYS A 31 -3.41 0.70 12.49
N THR A 32 -3.70 -0.23 13.41
CA THR A 32 -4.09 -1.60 13.10
C THR A 32 -5.54 -1.82 13.52
N GLU A 33 -6.34 -2.36 12.62
CA GLU A 33 -7.75 -2.71 12.84
C GLU A 33 -7.97 -4.16 12.49
N ARG A 34 -8.63 -4.90 13.38
CA ARG A 34 -9.01 -6.29 13.16
C ARG A 34 -10.52 -6.41 13.12
N MET A 35 -11.02 -7.09 12.12
CA MET A 35 -12.46 -7.22 11.86
C MET A 35 -12.81 -8.68 11.61
N ASP A 36 -13.97 -9.09 12.14
CA ASP A 36 -14.50 -10.41 11.83
C ASP A 36 -14.80 -10.53 10.35
N PHE A 37 -14.38 -11.63 9.74
CA PHE A 37 -14.58 -11.88 8.33
C PHE A 37 -14.81 -13.39 8.09
N PRO A 38 -15.89 -13.77 7.40
CA PRO A 38 -16.17 -15.17 7.17
C PRO A 38 -15.23 -15.76 6.11
N SER A 39 -14.94 -17.05 6.24
CA SER A 39 -14.23 -17.79 5.19
C SER A 39 -14.98 -17.68 3.86
N GLY A 40 -14.29 -17.41 2.76
CA GLY A 40 -14.90 -17.19 1.45
C GLY A 40 -15.68 -15.89 1.29
N GLY A 41 -15.65 -14.99 2.27
CA GLY A 41 -16.23 -13.66 2.17
C GLY A 41 -15.59 -12.80 1.07
N LEU A 42 -16.22 -11.67 0.77
CA LEU A 42 -15.70 -10.68 -0.19
C LEU A 42 -15.13 -9.48 0.57
N LEU A 43 -13.83 -9.22 0.40
CA LEU A 43 -13.21 -7.97 0.84
C LEU A 43 -13.17 -6.99 -0.34
N ARG A 44 -13.86 -5.87 -0.17
CA ARG A 44 -13.84 -4.77 -1.15
C ARG A 44 -13.01 -3.61 -0.59
N LEU A 45 -11.98 -3.21 -1.33
CA LEU A 45 -11.09 -2.10 -0.99
C LEU A 45 -11.26 -0.98 -2.02
N ASN A 46 -11.77 0.18 -1.60
CA ASN A 46 -12.09 1.28 -2.50
C ASN A 46 -11.28 2.53 -2.18
N GLY A 47 -10.75 3.18 -3.22
CA GLY A 47 -10.12 4.49 -3.12
C GLY A 47 -8.79 4.52 -2.37
N LEU A 48 -8.16 3.36 -2.14
CA LEU A 48 -6.84 3.27 -1.55
C LEU A 48 -5.80 3.87 -2.49
N SER A 49 -4.76 4.46 -1.92
CA SER A 49 -3.59 4.96 -2.64
C SER A 49 -2.36 4.73 -1.77
N GLY A 50 -1.17 4.71 -2.38
CA GLY A 50 0.08 4.31 -1.75
C GLY A 50 0.34 2.82 -1.95
N ASP A 51 1.33 2.26 -1.27
CA ASP A 51 1.64 0.84 -1.42
C ASP A 51 0.67 -0.02 -0.59
N LEU A 52 0.07 -1.00 -1.25
CA LEU A 52 -0.90 -1.92 -0.66
C LEU A 52 -0.40 -3.36 -0.81
N THR A 53 -0.19 -4.03 0.32
CA THR A 53 0.14 -5.45 0.38
C THR A 53 -1.04 -6.22 0.96
N ILE A 54 -1.46 -7.29 0.28
CA ILE A 54 -2.51 -8.20 0.74
C ILE A 54 -1.92 -9.60 0.81
N GLU A 55 -2.01 -10.21 1.98
CA GLU A 55 -1.45 -11.52 2.26
C GLU A 55 -2.52 -12.46 2.83
N GLY A 56 -2.59 -13.66 2.27
CA GLY A 56 -3.44 -14.71 2.78
C GLY A 56 -2.87 -15.30 4.09
N TRP A 57 -3.74 -15.56 5.07
CA TRP A 57 -3.34 -16.19 6.33
C TRP A 57 -4.31 -17.28 6.80
N ASN A 58 -3.87 -18.06 7.78
CA ASN A 58 -4.66 -19.16 8.36
C ASN A 58 -5.53 -18.73 9.56
N GLN A 59 -5.71 -17.41 9.78
CA GLN A 59 -6.53 -16.93 10.89
C GLN A 59 -7.92 -16.47 10.40
N PRO A 60 -8.94 -16.55 11.24
CA PRO A 60 -10.23 -15.93 10.92
C PRO A 60 -10.12 -14.42 11.02
N GLY A 61 -10.90 -13.71 10.19
CA GLY A 61 -10.93 -12.25 10.19
C GLY A 61 -10.00 -11.61 9.19
N VAL A 62 -10.10 -10.30 9.10
CA VAL A 62 -9.23 -9.42 8.32
C VAL A 62 -8.50 -8.50 9.28
N GLU A 63 -7.21 -8.34 9.10
CA GLU A 63 -6.41 -7.36 9.82
C GLU A 63 -5.83 -6.35 8.83
N ILE A 64 -6.03 -5.06 9.10
CA ILE A 64 -5.55 -3.96 8.26
C ILE A 64 -4.64 -3.10 9.10
N THR A 65 -3.38 -3.04 8.74
CA THR A 65 -2.40 -2.10 9.31
C THR A 65 -2.11 -1.01 8.29
N THR A 66 -2.41 0.23 8.65
CA THR A 66 -2.17 1.39 7.79
C THR A 66 -1.20 2.34 8.46
N THR A 67 -0.13 2.67 7.76
CA THR A 67 0.86 3.67 8.14
C THR A 67 0.72 4.89 7.26
N LYS A 68 0.47 6.04 7.88
CA LYS A 68 0.39 7.35 7.25
C LYS A 68 1.66 8.12 7.58
N THR A 69 2.30 8.72 6.59
CA THR A 69 3.52 9.52 6.77
C THR A 69 3.38 10.84 6.04
N THR A 70 3.68 11.96 6.70
CA THR A 70 3.66 13.28 6.04
C THR A 70 4.77 13.36 4.99
N LYS A 71 4.49 13.96 3.83
CA LYS A 71 5.52 14.21 2.81
C LYS A 71 6.45 15.33 3.21
N GLN A 72 5.95 16.30 3.95
CA GLN A 72 6.71 17.42 4.49
C GLN A 72 7.23 17.10 5.89
N GLU A 73 8.31 17.78 6.26
CA GLU A 73 8.87 17.75 7.60
C GLU A 73 8.34 18.93 8.40
N TYR A 74 8.11 18.70 9.70
CA TYR A 74 7.54 19.67 10.64
C TYR A 74 8.48 19.82 11.84
N ASP A 75 8.62 21.06 12.30
CA ASP A 75 9.27 21.41 13.56
C ASP A 75 8.26 21.45 14.71
N SER A 76 8.70 21.76 15.91
CA SER A 76 7.84 21.82 17.11
C SER A 76 6.69 22.83 16.95
N ALA A 77 6.95 23.98 16.32
CA ALA A 77 5.96 25.04 16.13
C ALA A 77 4.88 24.69 15.09
N THR A 78 5.23 23.88 14.09
CA THR A 78 4.34 23.49 12.98
C THR A 78 3.82 22.06 13.08
N ARG A 79 4.22 21.29 14.09
CA ARG A 79 3.88 19.87 14.27
C ARG A 79 2.37 19.62 14.20
N GLN A 80 1.55 20.49 14.82
CA GLN A 80 0.09 20.35 14.82
C GLN A 80 -0.48 20.33 13.40
N LYS A 81 0.06 21.14 12.49
CA LYS A 81 -0.37 21.14 11.10
C LYS A 81 -0.12 19.79 10.40
N GLY A 82 1.00 19.13 10.70
CA GLY A 82 1.28 17.81 10.18
C GLY A 82 0.36 16.74 10.76
N VAL A 83 -0.01 16.82 12.04
CA VAL A 83 -1.00 15.93 12.66
C VAL A 83 -2.36 16.12 11.97
N ASP A 84 -2.80 17.36 11.77
CA ASP A 84 -4.06 17.65 11.08
C ASP A 84 -4.09 17.10 9.65
N GLU A 85 -2.96 17.08 8.93
CA GLU A 85 -2.85 16.46 7.61
C GLU A 85 -3.01 14.94 7.66
N LEU A 86 -2.41 14.26 8.66
CA LEU A 86 -2.58 12.81 8.86
C LEU A 86 -4.03 12.46 9.21
N ASP A 87 -4.72 13.29 10.02
CA ASP A 87 -6.09 13.06 10.46
C ASP A 87 -7.14 13.27 9.35
N GLN A 88 -6.79 14.01 8.31
CA GLN A 88 -7.65 14.16 7.12
C GLN A 88 -7.75 12.89 6.29
N VAL A 89 -6.76 12.00 6.38
CA VAL A 89 -6.81 10.68 5.75
C VAL A 89 -7.60 9.73 6.62
N ARG A 90 -8.75 9.26 6.14
CA ARG A 90 -9.66 8.40 6.89
C ARG A 90 -9.89 7.09 6.17
N LEU A 91 -9.90 6.00 6.94
CA LEU A 91 -10.40 4.70 6.51
C LEU A 91 -11.72 4.45 7.22
N ALA A 92 -12.74 4.07 6.46
CA ALA A 92 -14.03 3.63 6.98
C ALA A 92 -14.25 2.18 6.55
N SER A 93 -14.74 1.36 7.47
CA SER A 93 -15.08 -0.04 7.20
C SER A 93 -16.56 -0.26 7.46
N GLU A 94 -17.25 -0.91 6.52
CA GLU A 94 -18.66 -1.25 6.62
C GLU A 94 -18.86 -2.72 6.25
N ARG A 95 -19.74 -3.40 6.96
CA ARG A 95 -20.05 -4.82 6.73
C ARG A 95 -21.44 -5.01 6.18
N HIS A 96 -21.56 -5.72 5.08
CA HIS A 96 -22.81 -6.09 4.43
C HIS A 96 -22.89 -7.61 4.27
N GLY A 97 -23.41 -8.31 5.30
CA GLY A 97 -23.46 -9.77 5.30
C GLY A 97 -22.06 -10.40 5.28
N THR A 98 -21.70 -11.06 4.17
CA THR A 98 -20.38 -11.68 3.96
C THR A 98 -19.39 -10.75 3.25
N GLU A 99 -19.80 -9.54 2.92
CA GLU A 99 -18.95 -8.52 2.29
C GLU A 99 -18.46 -7.52 3.35
N LEU A 100 -17.16 -7.26 3.35
CA LEU A 100 -16.52 -6.19 4.11
C LEU A 100 -16.02 -5.14 3.12
N VAL A 101 -16.54 -3.92 3.23
CA VAL A 101 -16.15 -2.79 2.39
C VAL A 101 -15.27 -1.86 3.20
N VAL A 102 -14.05 -1.60 2.70
CA VAL A 102 -13.14 -0.62 3.28
C VAL A 102 -12.93 0.49 2.27
N THR A 103 -13.23 1.71 2.69
CA THR A 103 -13.11 2.89 1.83
C THR A 103 -12.11 3.87 2.44
N SER A 104 -11.17 4.33 1.63
CA SER A 104 -10.23 5.38 2.00
C SER A 104 -10.66 6.72 1.42
N THR A 105 -10.64 7.74 2.29
CA THR A 105 -10.82 9.14 1.87
C THR A 105 -9.50 9.87 2.06
N ILE A 106 -8.89 10.26 0.95
CA ILE A 106 -7.61 10.98 0.93
C ILE A 106 -7.83 12.34 0.29
N PRO A 107 -7.60 13.45 1.02
CA PRO A 107 -7.68 14.78 0.46
C PRO A 107 -6.68 14.97 -0.68
N ARG A 108 -7.14 15.46 -1.80
CA ARG A 108 -6.29 15.83 -2.93
C ARG A 108 -6.16 17.34 -2.97
N TYR A 109 -4.94 17.83 -3.07
CA TYR A 109 -4.62 19.24 -3.12
C TYR A 109 -4.16 19.63 -4.51
N GLY A 110 -4.58 20.81 -4.95
CA GLY A 110 -4.22 21.39 -6.23
C GLY A 110 -5.41 21.54 -7.19
N HIS A 111 -5.39 22.63 -7.96
CA HIS A 111 -6.42 22.97 -8.96
C HIS A 111 -6.12 22.32 -10.32
N PHE A 112 -5.73 21.04 -10.33
CA PHE A 112 -5.54 20.35 -11.60
C PHE A 112 -6.89 19.89 -12.14
N LYS A 113 -7.22 20.36 -13.36
CA LYS A 113 -8.38 19.83 -14.10
C LYS A 113 -8.09 18.38 -14.52
N PRO A 114 -9.09 17.49 -14.49
CA PRO A 114 -8.90 16.13 -15.00
C PRO A 114 -8.25 16.17 -16.40
N PRO A 115 -7.29 15.25 -16.73
CA PRO A 115 -7.08 13.95 -16.10
C PRO A 115 -5.93 13.84 -15.09
N LEU A 116 -5.31 14.94 -14.68
CA LEU A 116 -4.17 14.86 -13.76
C LEU A 116 -4.66 14.73 -12.31
N PRO A 117 -4.27 13.67 -11.60
CA PRO A 117 -4.62 13.52 -10.19
C PRO A 117 -3.92 14.60 -9.35
N GLY A 118 -4.67 15.25 -8.45
CA GLY A 118 -4.09 16.16 -7.47
C GLY A 118 -3.05 15.44 -6.58
N SER A 119 -2.07 16.19 -6.07
CA SER A 119 -1.07 15.64 -5.16
C SER A 119 -1.64 15.39 -3.77
N THR A 120 -1.25 14.29 -3.14
CA THR A 120 -1.50 14.04 -1.72
C THR A 120 -0.35 14.58 -0.90
N ARG A 121 -0.63 15.03 0.34
CA ARG A 121 0.41 15.47 1.29
C ARG A 121 0.85 14.36 2.23
N VAL A 122 0.21 13.22 2.16
CA VAL A 122 0.45 12.06 3.01
C VAL A 122 0.76 10.87 2.10
N ASP A 123 1.81 10.14 2.45
CA ASP A 123 2.09 8.82 1.90
C ASP A 123 1.41 7.76 2.76
N LEU A 124 0.83 6.75 2.09
CA LEU A 124 0.18 5.62 2.73
C LEU A 124 0.89 4.32 2.38
N VAL A 125 1.05 3.49 3.41
CA VAL A 125 1.43 2.09 3.25
C VAL A 125 0.40 1.27 4.02
N SER A 126 -0.25 0.33 3.34
CA SER A 126 -1.25 -0.53 3.95
C SER A 126 -0.87 -1.99 3.79
N HIS A 127 -0.97 -2.74 4.89
CA HIS A 127 -0.81 -4.18 4.90
C HIS A 127 -2.11 -4.82 5.38
N VAL A 128 -2.63 -5.75 4.60
CA VAL A 128 -3.93 -6.39 4.82
C VAL A 128 -3.75 -7.90 4.87
N TYR A 129 -4.05 -8.51 6.01
CA TYR A 129 -4.12 -9.96 6.14
C TYR A 129 -5.56 -10.42 5.96
N VAL A 130 -5.76 -11.45 5.15
CA VAL A 130 -7.09 -12.01 4.83
C VAL A 130 -7.05 -13.54 4.91
N PRO A 131 -8.16 -14.23 5.22
CA PRO A 131 -8.21 -15.68 5.07
C PRO A 131 -7.85 -16.09 3.63
N HIS A 132 -7.10 -17.17 3.43
CA HIS A 132 -6.70 -17.63 2.09
C HIS A 132 -7.87 -17.78 1.11
N SER A 133 -9.06 -18.18 1.59
CA SER A 133 -10.27 -18.33 0.78
C SER A 133 -11.00 -17.02 0.48
N ALA A 134 -10.52 -15.86 0.95
CA ALA A 134 -11.15 -14.57 0.72
C ALA A 134 -11.21 -14.24 -0.77
N ARG A 135 -12.32 -13.66 -1.21
CA ARG A 135 -12.43 -13.03 -2.52
C ARG A 135 -12.12 -11.56 -2.40
N LEU A 136 -11.41 -11.02 -3.38
CA LEU A 136 -10.93 -9.64 -3.37
C LEU A 136 -11.57 -8.84 -4.50
N ALA A 137 -12.06 -7.63 -4.20
CA ALA A 137 -12.45 -6.62 -5.17
C ALA A 137 -11.73 -5.31 -4.80
N ILE A 138 -10.78 -4.88 -5.62
CA ILE A 138 -9.86 -3.80 -5.29
C ILE A 138 -9.95 -2.70 -6.35
N ASP A 139 -10.27 -1.49 -5.91
CA ASP A 139 -10.15 -0.25 -6.70
C ASP A 139 -9.08 0.63 -6.05
N HIS A 140 -7.88 0.61 -6.64
CA HIS A 140 -6.70 1.27 -6.14
C HIS A 140 -6.33 2.45 -7.04
N GLY A 141 -6.27 3.65 -6.47
CA GLY A 141 -6.05 4.86 -7.25
C GLY A 141 -4.64 4.98 -7.79
N SER A 142 -3.64 4.93 -6.90
CA SER A 142 -2.23 5.08 -7.25
C SER A 142 -1.33 4.42 -6.21
N GLY A 143 -0.20 3.86 -6.64
CA GLY A 143 0.75 3.09 -5.84
C GLY A 143 0.78 1.63 -6.28
N ASN A 144 1.64 0.84 -5.64
CA ASN A 144 1.80 -0.56 -6.02
C ASN A 144 0.85 -1.46 -5.21
N LEU A 145 0.36 -2.49 -5.87
CA LEU A 145 -0.51 -3.51 -5.28
C LEU A 145 0.22 -4.85 -5.32
N TYR A 146 0.47 -5.42 -4.14
CA TYR A 146 1.09 -6.73 -3.96
C TYR A 146 0.04 -7.68 -3.38
N ILE A 147 -0.16 -8.84 -4.00
CA ILE A 147 -1.10 -9.85 -3.52
C ILE A 147 -0.39 -11.20 -3.52
N GLU A 148 -0.44 -11.89 -2.39
CA GLU A 148 0.15 -13.21 -2.24
C GLU A 148 -0.69 -14.11 -1.33
N ASP A 149 -0.61 -15.43 -1.51
CA ASP A 149 -1.28 -16.46 -0.71
C ASP A 149 -2.82 -16.35 -0.63
N VAL A 150 -3.48 -15.75 -1.63
CA VAL A 150 -4.93 -15.68 -1.73
C VAL A 150 -5.44 -16.66 -2.78
N ALA A 151 -6.28 -17.60 -2.34
CA ALA A 151 -6.87 -18.65 -3.19
C ALA A 151 -8.28 -18.31 -3.72
N GLY A 152 -8.91 -17.26 -3.22
CA GLY A 152 -10.21 -16.78 -3.73
C GLY A 152 -10.10 -16.01 -5.04
N GLY A 153 -11.22 -15.71 -5.67
CA GLY A 153 -11.26 -14.88 -6.89
C GLY A 153 -10.73 -13.46 -6.61
N ILE A 154 -10.00 -12.89 -7.57
CA ILE A 154 -9.40 -11.56 -7.45
C ILE A 154 -9.86 -10.69 -8.62
N GLU A 155 -10.49 -9.57 -8.29
CA GLU A 155 -10.77 -8.47 -9.21
C GLU A 155 -10.00 -7.25 -8.71
N ALA A 156 -9.00 -6.78 -9.47
CA ALA A 156 -8.16 -5.68 -9.06
C ALA A 156 -7.98 -4.67 -10.20
N ALA A 157 -8.25 -3.41 -9.90
CA ALA A 157 -8.02 -2.27 -10.77
C ALA A 157 -7.07 -1.28 -10.09
N VAL A 158 -5.98 -0.92 -10.78
CA VAL A 158 -5.01 0.09 -10.36
C VAL A 158 -4.97 1.22 -11.37
N GLY A 159 -5.23 2.44 -10.94
CA GLY A 159 -5.18 3.61 -11.82
C GLY A 159 -3.76 3.91 -12.30
N GLN A 160 -2.81 3.95 -11.37
CA GLN A 160 -1.39 4.21 -11.64
C GLN A 160 -0.50 3.43 -10.67
N GLY A 161 0.34 2.54 -11.18
CA GLY A 161 1.24 1.69 -10.39
C GLY A 161 1.31 0.27 -10.92
N THR A 162 2.02 -0.58 -10.20
CA THR A 162 2.24 -1.98 -10.58
C THR A 162 1.35 -2.91 -9.78
N ILE A 163 0.75 -3.90 -10.45
CA ILE A 163 0.12 -5.05 -9.80
C ILE A 163 1.12 -6.19 -9.83
N LEU A 164 1.53 -6.69 -8.67
CA LEU A 164 2.32 -7.89 -8.52
C LEU A 164 1.47 -8.95 -7.80
N LEU A 165 1.19 -10.04 -8.50
CA LEU A 165 0.41 -11.16 -7.99
C LEU A 165 1.30 -12.41 -7.93
N ARG A 166 1.38 -13.03 -6.75
CA ARG A 166 2.03 -14.33 -6.55
C ARG A 166 0.98 -15.41 -6.35
N LEU A 167 1.07 -16.47 -7.13
CA LEU A 167 0.13 -17.57 -7.15
C LEU A 167 0.84 -18.90 -6.98
N ALA A 168 0.18 -19.84 -6.31
CA ALA A 168 0.70 -21.20 -6.18
C ALA A 168 0.95 -21.83 -7.57
N GLU A 169 2.07 -22.51 -7.73
CA GLU A 169 2.46 -23.10 -9.02
C GLU A 169 1.46 -24.13 -9.55
N GLN A 170 0.80 -24.87 -8.66
CA GLN A 170 -0.13 -25.97 -8.98
C GLN A 170 -1.61 -25.55 -8.94
N GLY A 171 -1.90 -24.24 -8.90
CA GLY A 171 -3.27 -23.74 -8.91
C GLY A 171 -3.87 -23.74 -10.32
N GLU A 172 -5.20 -23.83 -10.38
CA GLU A 172 -5.98 -23.69 -11.60
C GLU A 172 -6.55 -22.27 -11.69
N TYR A 173 -6.16 -21.53 -12.73
CA TYR A 173 -6.46 -20.11 -12.85
C TYR A 173 -7.08 -19.75 -14.19
N ASP A 174 -8.09 -18.88 -14.15
CA ASP A 174 -8.62 -18.17 -15.32
C ASP A 174 -8.19 -16.71 -15.23
N ILE A 175 -7.17 -16.35 -16.00
CA ILE A 175 -6.46 -15.05 -15.90
C ILE A 175 -6.85 -14.16 -17.07
N ASP A 176 -7.45 -13.00 -16.78
CA ASP A 176 -7.62 -11.88 -17.72
C ASP A 176 -6.95 -10.63 -17.16
N ALA A 177 -5.74 -10.36 -17.63
CA ALA A 177 -4.93 -9.22 -17.20
C ALA A 177 -4.75 -8.22 -18.35
N ARG A 178 -4.99 -6.93 -18.09
CA ARG A 178 -4.85 -5.85 -19.10
C ARG A 178 -4.22 -4.61 -18.49
N SER A 179 -3.15 -4.14 -19.12
CA SER A 179 -2.59 -2.81 -18.88
C SER A 179 -2.89 -1.90 -20.07
N LYS A 180 -3.39 -0.70 -19.79
CA LYS A 180 -3.64 0.31 -20.83
C LYS A 180 -2.35 1.00 -21.28
N TRP A 181 -1.48 1.34 -20.30
CA TRP A 181 -0.18 2.00 -20.55
C TRP A 181 0.87 1.27 -19.69
N GLY A 182 1.41 0.18 -20.22
CA GLY A 182 2.40 -0.66 -19.54
C GLY A 182 2.41 -2.06 -20.11
N SER A 183 3.10 -2.97 -19.42
CA SER A 183 3.26 -4.36 -19.83
C SER A 183 2.43 -5.31 -18.97
N VAL A 184 2.22 -6.54 -19.49
CA VAL A 184 1.69 -7.66 -18.72
C VAL A 184 2.64 -8.82 -18.87
N THR A 185 3.19 -9.31 -17.76
CA THR A 185 4.12 -10.46 -17.73
C THR A 185 3.53 -11.54 -16.82
N SER A 186 3.61 -12.80 -17.24
CA SER A 186 3.11 -13.93 -16.49
C SER A 186 4.03 -15.14 -16.64
N ASP A 187 4.29 -15.85 -15.53
CA ASP A 187 4.96 -17.14 -15.50
C ASP A 187 4.02 -18.30 -15.90
N PHE A 188 2.71 -18.02 -15.94
CA PHE A 188 1.71 -19.02 -16.34
C PHE A 188 1.55 -19.10 -17.85
N PRO A 189 1.15 -20.26 -18.38
CA PRO A 189 0.88 -20.41 -19.80
C PRO A 189 -0.33 -19.53 -20.21
N GLY A 190 -0.25 -18.90 -21.37
CA GLY A 190 -1.33 -18.04 -21.86
C GLY A 190 -0.98 -17.34 -23.16
N ARG A 191 -1.93 -16.56 -23.65
CA ARG A 191 -1.79 -15.79 -24.89
C ARG A 191 -1.56 -14.32 -24.55
N GLN A 192 -0.44 -13.78 -24.98
CA GLN A 192 -0.19 -12.35 -24.95
C GLN A 192 -0.70 -11.69 -26.22
N ARG A 193 -1.40 -10.56 -26.09
CA ARG A 193 -1.83 -9.73 -27.20
C ARG A 193 -1.39 -8.29 -26.97
N LYS A 194 -0.80 -7.67 -28.00
CA LYS A 194 -0.64 -6.21 -28.06
C LYS A 194 -1.91 -5.62 -28.66
N ALA A 195 -2.46 -4.60 -28.03
CA ALA A 195 -3.61 -3.90 -28.59
C ALA A 195 -3.20 -3.21 -29.91
N ARG A 196 -3.89 -3.55 -31.00
CA ARG A 196 -3.49 -3.17 -32.39
C ARG A 196 -3.62 -1.68 -32.67
N TRP A 197 -4.40 -0.91 -31.87
CA TRP A 197 -4.72 0.51 -32.06
C TRP A 197 -4.49 1.36 -30.82
N LEU A 198 -4.24 0.77 -29.66
CA LEU A 198 -3.99 1.43 -28.38
C LEU A 198 -2.71 0.87 -27.79
N VAL A 199 -1.90 1.73 -27.21
CA VAL A 199 -0.71 1.36 -26.46
C VAL A 199 -1.17 0.56 -25.24
N GLY A 200 -1.10 -0.78 -25.31
CA GLY A 200 -1.55 -1.61 -24.19
C GLY A 200 -1.25 -3.08 -24.41
N HIS A 201 -1.13 -3.81 -23.32
CA HIS A 201 -0.85 -5.24 -23.32
C HIS A 201 -1.98 -6.00 -22.63
N GLN A 202 -2.33 -7.15 -23.16
CA GLN A 202 -3.29 -8.08 -22.58
C GLN A 202 -2.67 -9.46 -22.47
N PHE A 203 -2.93 -10.13 -21.39
CA PHE A 203 -2.64 -11.53 -21.16
C PHE A 203 -3.93 -12.28 -20.81
N ALA A 204 -4.17 -13.39 -21.46
CA ALA A 204 -5.25 -14.31 -21.17
C ALA A 204 -4.67 -15.71 -20.98
N GLY A 205 -4.76 -16.25 -19.80
CA GLY A 205 -4.36 -17.60 -19.43
C GLY A 205 -5.58 -18.35 -18.91
N HIS A 206 -5.76 -19.60 -19.40
CA HIS A 206 -6.82 -20.48 -18.94
C HIS A 206 -6.23 -21.85 -18.63
N SER A 207 -6.51 -22.36 -17.45
CA SER A 207 -6.21 -23.71 -17.02
C SER A 207 -7.46 -24.56 -17.13
N GLU A 208 -7.35 -25.79 -17.60
CA GLU A 208 -8.47 -26.76 -17.64
C GLU A 208 -8.96 -26.98 -16.20
N GLY A 209 -10.23 -26.64 -15.93
CA GLY A 209 -10.79 -26.70 -14.58
C GLY A 209 -10.81 -25.37 -13.81
N GLY A 210 -10.20 -24.31 -14.36
CA GLY A 210 -9.94 -22.99 -13.73
C GLY A 210 -11.00 -22.49 -12.76
N ALA A 211 -10.84 -22.80 -11.48
CA ALA A 211 -11.79 -22.44 -10.43
C ALA A 211 -11.59 -20.99 -9.95
N GLN A 212 -10.35 -20.49 -9.98
CA GLN A 212 -10.02 -19.16 -9.51
C GLN A 212 -9.99 -18.13 -10.64
N LYS A 213 -10.91 -17.16 -10.61
CA LYS A 213 -10.98 -16.09 -11.61
C LYS A 213 -10.14 -14.89 -11.18
N LEU A 214 -9.25 -14.45 -12.07
CA LEU A 214 -8.33 -13.34 -11.85
C LEU A 214 -8.53 -12.27 -12.93
N HIS A 215 -9.17 -11.16 -12.55
CA HIS A 215 -9.39 -10.01 -13.41
C HIS A 215 -8.51 -8.85 -12.95
N LEU A 216 -7.45 -8.56 -13.71
CA LEU A 216 -6.47 -7.54 -13.36
C LEU A 216 -6.47 -6.41 -14.40
N ARG A 217 -6.54 -5.17 -13.93
CA ARG A 217 -6.58 -3.97 -14.77
C ARG A 217 -5.58 -2.95 -14.25
N ALA A 218 -4.69 -2.46 -15.11
CA ALA A 218 -3.83 -1.34 -14.84
C ALA A 218 -4.09 -0.20 -15.84
N GLY A 219 -4.25 1.02 -15.35
CA GLY A 219 -4.34 2.20 -16.20
C GLY A 219 -2.96 2.57 -16.73
N TYR A 220 -2.06 2.98 -15.82
CA TYR A 220 -0.67 3.28 -16.09
C TYR A 220 0.21 2.42 -15.20
N GLY A 221 0.98 1.49 -15.79
CA GLY A 221 1.89 0.61 -15.09
C GLY A 221 1.76 -0.86 -15.50
N ASP A 222 2.50 -1.70 -14.82
CA ASP A 222 2.70 -3.09 -15.22
C ASP A 222 1.84 -4.05 -14.39
N ILE A 223 1.55 -5.21 -14.98
CA ILE A 223 0.96 -6.34 -14.28
C ILE A 223 1.95 -7.49 -14.36
N ILE A 224 2.35 -8.00 -13.21
CA ILE A 224 3.35 -9.07 -13.08
C ILE A 224 2.71 -10.21 -12.29
N ILE A 225 2.60 -11.39 -12.91
CA ILE A 225 2.00 -12.59 -12.32
C ILE A 225 3.09 -13.65 -12.20
N LEU A 226 3.48 -13.96 -10.97
CA LEU A 226 4.57 -14.87 -10.68
C LEU A 226 4.05 -16.18 -10.08
N LYS A 227 4.76 -17.26 -10.36
CA LYS A 227 4.59 -18.51 -9.63
C LYS A 227 5.32 -18.44 -8.31
N GLU A 228 4.64 -18.80 -7.24
CA GLU A 228 5.27 -19.03 -5.97
C GLU A 228 6.05 -20.35 -6.02
N ARG A 229 7.37 -20.26 -5.94
CA ARG A 229 8.22 -21.43 -5.77
C ARG A 229 8.35 -21.70 -4.27
N LYS A 230 7.72 -22.77 -3.77
CA LYS A 230 8.06 -23.25 -2.42
C LYS A 230 9.57 -23.45 -2.35
N PRO A 231 10.27 -22.94 -1.34
CA PRO A 231 11.68 -23.23 -1.16
C PRO A 231 11.84 -24.74 -1.12
N LYS A 232 12.67 -25.29 -2.03
CA LYS A 232 13.07 -26.70 -2.01
C LYS A 232 13.65 -26.95 -0.63
N GLY A 233 12.94 -27.72 0.21
CA GLY A 233 13.46 -28.12 1.52
C GLY A 233 14.88 -28.65 1.34
N PRO A 234 15.75 -28.57 2.37
CA PRO A 234 17.11 -29.04 2.29
C PRO A 234 17.09 -30.50 1.80
N GLU A 235 17.72 -30.75 0.64
CA GLU A 235 17.93 -32.12 0.14
C GLU A 235 18.60 -32.89 1.28
N ALA A 236 17.88 -33.88 1.83
CA ALA A 236 18.48 -34.86 2.73
C ALA A 236 19.63 -35.50 1.95
N LYS A 237 20.85 -35.10 2.26
CA LYS A 237 22.05 -35.78 1.77
C LYS A 237 21.96 -37.20 2.29
N GLY A 238 21.59 -38.13 1.39
CA GLY A 238 21.63 -39.55 1.67
C GLY A 238 23.04 -39.95 2.10
N GLN A 239 23.07 -40.60 3.23
CA GLN A 239 24.23 -41.39 3.69
C GLN A 239 24.40 -42.61 2.80
#